data_d6e8edea1f1bf4526dc1aa9df8ff5774
#
_entry.id   d6e8edea1f1bf4526dc1aa9df8ff5774
#
_cell.length_a   1.000
_cell.length_b   1.000
_cell.length_c   1.000
_cell.angle_alpha   90.00
_cell.angle_beta   90.00
_cell.angle_gamma   90.00
#
_symmetry.space_group_name_H-M   'P 1'
#
loop_
_entity.id
_entity.type
_entity.pdbx_description
1 polymer ?
#
loop_
_entity_poly.entity_id
_entity_poly.type
_entity_poly.pdbx_seq_one_letter_code
_entity_poly.pdbx_strand_id
1 'polypeptide(L)'
;MRMNINEFTSTLIAQLGEDYGKNYEISATTVNKANQKCCGISFRKPNTNMAAIIYIDDLYARYVTYNVCISDIMVSLRKRVSNIEFPEKFIEKDFHELCASFERITGYLRPRLISVENNEEFLADKPHRRICDLAVYYAIHLGKDNRDANMSATVNNTNMKSWQVTEEDLFYHACQSMDCGYMDIGEYLMGKNRTINRWNPYRKQEAPVLHDMQMYVLTNQDMFWGDAVVLNPFFMEWMTNGQEVLLLPSSTHEWIMVLNDGNSLEEMSEIVKLINRTEVAESDFLSDSVYTWRNGELVRLS
;
A
#
# COMPACT_ATOMS: atom_id res chain seq x y z
N MET A 1 26.67 4.85 26.37
CA MET A 1 26.44 5.33 25.02
C MET A 1 25.41 4.39 24.39
N ARG A 2 24.37 4.90 23.73
CA ARG A 2 23.38 4.03 23.03
C ARG A 2 23.97 3.61 21.69
N MET A 3 23.74 2.37 21.31
CA MET A 3 24.11 1.85 20.00
C MET A 3 23.31 2.56 18.89
N ASN A 4 23.94 2.82 17.75
CA ASN A 4 23.21 3.18 16.53
C ASN A 4 22.50 1.95 15.97
N ILE A 5 21.64 2.15 14.95
CA ILE A 5 20.83 1.06 14.39
C ILE A 5 21.68 -0.10 13.84
N ASN A 6 22.84 0.18 13.25
CA ASN A 6 23.72 -0.84 12.69
C ASN A 6 24.40 -1.67 13.80
N GLU A 7 24.88 -1.02 14.84
CA GLU A 7 25.47 -1.69 16.03
C GLU A 7 24.41 -2.52 16.76
N PHE A 8 23.20 -1.97 16.92
CA PHE A 8 22.05 -2.68 17.49
C PHE A 8 21.71 -3.94 16.67
N THR A 9 21.54 -3.80 15.35
CA THR A 9 21.25 -4.93 14.45
C THR A 9 22.33 -6.00 14.51
N SER A 10 23.61 -5.60 14.48
CA SER A 10 24.74 -6.53 14.57
C SER A 10 24.76 -7.30 15.89
N THR A 11 24.43 -6.62 16.99
CA THR A 11 24.33 -7.25 18.31
C THR A 11 23.22 -8.29 18.37
N LEU A 12 22.05 -7.99 17.79
CA LEU A 12 20.94 -8.95 17.72
C LEU A 12 21.29 -10.15 16.84
N ILE A 13 21.91 -9.92 15.68
CA ILE A 13 22.32 -11.00 14.76
C ILE A 13 23.33 -11.93 15.41
N ALA A 14 24.30 -11.41 16.15
CA ALA A 14 25.28 -12.25 16.86
C ALA A 14 24.59 -13.22 17.83
N GLN A 15 23.65 -12.74 18.64
CA GLN A 15 22.90 -13.58 19.59
C GLN A 15 21.95 -14.56 18.88
N LEU A 16 21.29 -14.13 17.81
CA LEU A 16 20.42 -15.00 17.01
C LEU A 16 21.23 -16.08 16.27
N GLY A 17 22.46 -15.78 15.87
CA GLY A 17 23.38 -16.74 15.27
C GLY A 17 23.72 -17.89 16.18
N GLU A 18 23.89 -17.63 17.49
CA GLU A 18 24.09 -18.67 18.50
C GLU A 18 22.85 -19.58 18.65
N ASP A 19 21.65 -18.97 18.64
CA ASP A 19 20.39 -19.68 18.83
C ASP A 19 19.90 -20.43 17.59
N TYR A 20 20.00 -19.80 16.42
CA TYR A 20 19.31 -20.23 15.19
C TYR A 20 20.21 -20.45 13.97
N GLY A 21 21.53 -20.15 14.07
CA GLY A 21 22.46 -20.21 12.92
C GLY A 21 22.63 -21.60 12.31
N LYS A 22 22.22 -22.67 13.00
CA LYS A 22 22.19 -24.03 12.44
C LYS A 22 21.02 -24.23 11.45
N ASN A 23 19.95 -23.47 11.61
CA ASN A 23 18.70 -23.64 10.87
C ASN A 23 18.51 -22.56 9.80
N TYR A 24 19.16 -21.41 9.95
CA TYR A 24 18.99 -20.23 9.09
C TYR A 24 20.32 -19.55 8.80
N GLU A 25 20.45 -19.04 7.60
CA GLU A 25 21.41 -17.98 7.28
C GLU A 25 20.79 -16.65 7.72
N ILE A 26 21.44 -15.97 8.68
CA ILE A 26 20.90 -14.77 9.31
C ILE A 26 21.74 -13.56 8.88
N SER A 27 21.10 -12.52 8.35
CA SER A 27 21.79 -11.31 7.90
C SER A 27 20.93 -10.05 8.11
N ALA A 28 21.62 -8.92 8.26
CA ALA A 28 20.93 -7.62 8.21
C ALA A 28 20.39 -7.36 6.80
N THR A 29 19.25 -6.73 6.72
CA THR A 29 18.66 -6.28 5.46
C THR A 29 17.98 -4.93 5.65
N THR A 30 17.95 -4.14 4.59
CA THR A 30 17.13 -2.94 4.50
C THR A 30 16.14 -3.12 3.36
N VAL A 31 14.88 -2.87 3.62
CA VAL A 31 13.82 -3.02 2.62
C VAL A 31 13.18 -1.67 2.39
N ASN A 32 13.27 -1.19 1.15
CA ASN A 32 12.51 -0.02 0.73
C ASN A 32 11.09 -0.45 0.43
N LYS A 33 10.16 -0.05 1.29
CA LYS A 33 8.73 -0.16 1.08
C LYS A 33 8.16 1.17 0.62
N ALA A 34 6.93 1.14 0.16
CA ALA A 34 6.16 2.35 -0.04
C ALA A 34 6.15 3.18 1.25
N ASN A 35 6.49 4.45 1.15
CA ASN A 35 6.57 5.46 2.21
C ASN A 35 7.58 5.20 3.34
N GLN A 36 8.31 4.11 3.34
CA GLN A 36 9.22 3.84 4.46
C GLN A 36 10.41 2.95 4.06
N LYS A 37 11.52 3.19 4.75
CA LYS A 37 12.71 2.36 4.70
C LYS A 37 12.79 1.57 6.00
N CYS A 38 12.62 0.26 5.91
CA CYS A 38 12.58 -0.62 7.08
C CYS A 38 13.89 -1.35 7.25
N CYS A 39 14.40 -1.34 8.49
CA CYS A 39 15.51 -2.20 8.89
C CYS A 39 14.99 -3.56 9.35
N GLY A 40 15.63 -4.63 8.92
CA GLY A 40 15.19 -5.97 9.26
C GLY A 40 16.34 -6.96 9.41
N ILE A 41 16.00 -8.11 9.95
CA ILE A 41 16.86 -9.28 10.00
C ILE A 41 16.23 -10.34 9.12
N SER A 42 16.98 -10.77 8.12
CA SER A 42 16.60 -11.84 7.17
C SER A 42 16.98 -13.21 7.73
N PHE A 43 16.03 -14.13 7.68
CA PHE A 43 16.19 -15.54 8.04
C PHE A 43 15.94 -16.39 6.81
N ARG A 44 16.98 -16.90 6.18
CA ARG A 44 16.91 -17.74 4.99
C ARG A 44 17.21 -19.19 5.34
N LYS A 45 16.33 -20.09 4.96
CA LYS A 45 16.64 -21.53 5.07
C LYS A 45 17.74 -21.90 4.07
N PRO A 46 18.72 -22.73 4.46
CA PRO A 46 19.73 -23.23 3.53
C PRO A 46 19.08 -23.88 2.30
N ASN A 47 19.67 -23.64 1.14
CA ASN A 47 19.20 -24.19 -0.15
C ASN A 47 17.80 -23.74 -0.60
N THR A 48 17.31 -22.62 -0.13
CA THR A 48 16.08 -21.98 -0.61
C THR A 48 16.34 -20.54 -1.07
N ASN A 49 15.50 -20.04 -1.98
CA ASN A 49 15.54 -18.64 -2.42
C ASN A 49 14.62 -17.75 -1.57
N MET A 50 13.95 -18.31 -0.57
CA MET A 50 13.00 -17.60 0.30
C MET A 50 13.66 -17.23 1.62
N ALA A 51 13.43 -16.02 2.05
CA ALA A 51 13.81 -15.52 3.37
C ALA A 51 12.60 -14.87 4.06
N ALA A 52 12.45 -15.16 5.33
CA ALA A 52 11.56 -14.38 6.19
C ALA A 52 12.32 -13.16 6.72
N ILE A 53 11.67 -12.00 6.72
CA ILE A 53 12.25 -10.76 7.26
C ILE A 53 11.47 -10.34 8.48
N ILE A 54 12.17 -10.18 9.60
CA ILE A 54 11.63 -9.58 10.81
C ILE A 54 12.11 -8.14 10.87
N TYR A 55 11.18 -7.19 10.76
CA TYR A 55 11.47 -5.77 10.92
C TYR A 55 11.76 -5.46 12.38
N ILE A 56 12.76 -4.61 12.62
CA ILE A 56 13.28 -4.31 13.95
C ILE A 56 13.17 -2.82 14.31
N ASP A 57 12.57 -2.00 13.46
CA ASP A 57 12.45 -0.56 13.68
C ASP A 57 11.69 -0.25 14.98
N ASP A 58 10.61 -0.96 15.26
CA ASP A 58 9.86 -0.85 16.52
C ASP A 58 10.68 -1.28 17.74
N LEU A 59 11.49 -2.32 17.59
CA LEU A 59 12.39 -2.78 18.68
C LEU A 59 13.49 -1.77 18.93
N TYR A 60 14.05 -1.18 17.89
CA TYR A 60 15.05 -0.11 18.01
C TYR A 60 14.46 1.15 18.63
N ALA A 61 13.25 1.56 18.23
CA ALA A 61 12.53 2.66 18.87
C ALA A 61 12.33 2.41 20.38
N ARG A 62 11.94 1.21 20.78
CA ARG A 62 11.81 0.83 22.19
C ARG A 62 13.14 0.89 22.94
N TYR A 63 14.23 0.45 22.31
CA TYR A 63 15.58 0.55 22.88
C TYR A 63 16.01 2.00 23.10
N VAL A 64 15.78 2.87 22.09
CA VAL A 64 16.23 4.27 22.13
C VAL A 64 15.32 5.14 22.99
N THR A 65 14.00 5.02 22.82
CA THR A 65 13.02 5.92 23.47
C THR A 65 12.68 5.50 24.88
N TYR A 66 12.46 4.19 25.10
CA TYR A 66 11.97 3.68 26.38
C TYR A 66 13.04 2.98 27.21
N ASN A 67 14.31 3.00 26.79
CA ASN A 67 15.44 2.34 27.48
C ASN A 67 15.23 0.83 27.74
N VAL A 68 14.48 0.14 26.86
CA VAL A 68 14.30 -1.31 26.99
C VAL A 68 15.65 -2.00 26.80
N CYS A 69 16.01 -2.90 27.70
CA CYS A 69 17.32 -3.56 27.64
C CYS A 69 17.37 -4.60 26.48
N ILE A 70 18.58 -4.90 26.03
CA ILE A 70 18.79 -5.86 24.90
C ILE A 70 18.24 -7.24 25.24
N SER A 71 18.31 -7.69 26.49
CA SER A 71 17.75 -8.99 26.91
C SER A 71 16.24 -9.06 26.67
N ASP A 72 15.49 -8.00 26.99
CA ASP A 72 14.04 -7.97 26.78
C ASP A 72 13.67 -7.84 25.30
N ILE A 73 14.47 -7.08 24.55
CA ILE A 73 14.37 -7.04 23.07
C ILE A 73 14.55 -8.43 22.48
N MET A 74 15.58 -9.18 22.93
CA MET A 74 15.85 -10.54 22.48
C MET A 74 14.71 -11.52 22.79
N VAL A 75 14.07 -11.40 23.96
CA VAL A 75 12.86 -12.20 24.29
C VAL A 75 11.75 -11.95 23.25
N SER A 76 11.47 -10.67 22.97
CA SER A 76 10.47 -10.29 21.97
C SER A 76 10.84 -10.80 20.56
N LEU A 77 12.11 -10.69 20.18
CA LEU A 77 12.62 -11.10 18.88
C LEU A 77 12.59 -12.63 18.71
N ARG A 78 13.00 -13.40 19.72
CA ARG A 78 12.92 -14.86 19.73
C ARG A 78 11.47 -15.35 19.54
N LYS A 79 10.51 -14.67 20.18
CA LYS A 79 9.09 -14.96 19.96
C LYS A 79 8.65 -14.71 18.52
N ARG A 80 9.15 -13.65 17.88
CA ARG A 80 8.89 -13.41 16.44
C ARG A 80 9.54 -14.49 15.57
N VAL A 81 10.77 -14.90 15.88
CA VAL A 81 11.47 -15.97 15.14
C VAL A 81 10.75 -17.30 15.27
N SER A 82 10.25 -17.66 16.46
CA SER A 82 9.48 -18.91 16.65
C SER A 82 8.17 -18.96 15.86
N ASN A 83 7.65 -17.80 15.45
CA ASN A 83 6.44 -17.67 14.65
C ASN A 83 6.74 -17.52 13.13
N ILE A 84 8.01 -17.67 12.72
CA ILE A 84 8.34 -17.67 11.30
C ILE A 84 7.74 -18.92 10.65
N GLU A 85 6.81 -18.68 9.76
CA GLU A 85 6.30 -19.70 8.85
C GLU A 85 6.84 -19.43 7.45
N PHE A 86 7.42 -20.46 6.86
CA PHE A 86 7.75 -20.42 5.44
C PHE A 86 6.58 -21.01 4.67
N PRO A 87 6.12 -20.34 3.60
CA PRO A 87 5.14 -20.93 2.71
C PRO A 87 5.59 -22.33 2.30
N GLU A 88 4.67 -23.26 2.19
CA GLU A 88 4.96 -24.58 1.67
C GLU A 88 5.54 -24.45 0.26
N LYS A 89 6.37 -25.40 -0.16
CA LYS A 89 7.01 -25.42 -1.51
C LYS A 89 6.01 -25.20 -2.66
N PHE A 90 4.76 -25.53 -2.40
CA PHE A 90 3.64 -25.35 -3.32
C PHE A 90 3.42 -23.86 -3.66
N ILE A 91 3.38 -22.98 -2.67
CA ILE A 91 3.13 -21.54 -2.89
C ILE A 91 4.28 -20.88 -3.67
N GLU A 92 5.53 -21.26 -3.40
CA GLU A 92 6.68 -20.74 -4.15
C GLU A 92 6.63 -21.15 -5.62
N LYS A 93 6.36 -22.43 -5.88
CA LYS A 93 6.24 -22.96 -7.24
C LYS A 93 5.08 -22.32 -7.99
N ASP A 94 3.91 -22.21 -7.37
CA ASP A 94 2.72 -21.64 -7.99
C ASP A 94 2.90 -20.14 -8.26
N PHE A 95 3.54 -19.40 -7.35
CA PHE A 95 3.84 -17.99 -7.59
C PHE A 95 4.86 -17.81 -8.72
N HIS A 96 5.91 -18.66 -8.77
CA HIS A 96 6.87 -18.62 -9.85
C HIS A 96 6.22 -18.97 -11.20
N GLU A 97 5.35 -19.98 -11.23
CA GLU A 97 4.60 -20.36 -12.43
C GLU A 97 3.60 -19.25 -12.84
N LEU A 98 2.96 -18.58 -11.89
CA LEU A 98 2.10 -17.43 -12.13
C LEU A 98 2.87 -16.28 -12.77
N CYS A 99 4.04 -15.95 -12.23
CA CYS A 99 4.88 -14.87 -12.73
C CYS A 99 5.69 -15.24 -13.99
N ALA A 100 5.58 -16.46 -14.51
CA ALA A 100 6.32 -16.90 -15.69
C ALA A 100 5.87 -16.21 -16.99
N SER A 101 4.63 -15.73 -17.07
CA SER A 101 4.14 -14.94 -18.22
C SER A 101 3.22 -13.82 -17.79
N PHE A 102 3.19 -12.77 -18.60
CA PHE A 102 2.35 -11.59 -18.34
C PHE A 102 0.85 -11.95 -18.35
N GLU A 103 0.40 -12.76 -19.30
CA GLU A 103 -1.01 -13.11 -19.40
C GLU A 103 -1.55 -13.76 -18.12
N ARG A 104 -0.71 -14.52 -17.42
CA ARG A 104 -1.15 -15.19 -16.18
C ARG A 104 -1.37 -14.22 -15.03
N ILE A 105 -0.59 -13.13 -14.98
CA ILE A 105 -0.68 -12.18 -13.87
C ILE A 105 -1.67 -11.05 -14.09
N THR A 106 -2.19 -10.85 -15.31
CA THR A 106 -3.07 -9.71 -15.63
C THR A 106 -4.27 -9.59 -14.71
N GLY A 107 -4.91 -10.69 -14.35
CA GLY A 107 -6.07 -10.69 -13.43
C GLY A 107 -5.71 -10.35 -11.97
N TYR A 108 -4.45 -10.47 -11.60
CA TYR A 108 -3.92 -10.18 -10.26
C TYR A 108 -3.24 -8.82 -10.17
N LEU A 109 -3.01 -8.17 -11.32
CA LEU A 109 -2.31 -6.89 -11.39
C LEU A 109 -3.20 -5.78 -10.83
N ARG A 110 -2.64 -4.94 -9.94
CA ARG A 110 -3.34 -3.80 -9.35
C ARG A 110 -2.45 -2.56 -9.42
N PRO A 111 -2.99 -1.42 -9.83
CA PRO A 111 -2.28 -0.16 -9.71
C PRO A 111 -2.31 0.30 -8.24
N ARG A 112 -1.32 1.07 -7.87
CA ARG A 112 -1.15 1.69 -6.55
C ARG A 112 -0.69 3.11 -6.70
N LEU A 113 -1.13 3.98 -5.83
CA LEU A 113 -0.65 5.35 -5.76
C LEU A 113 0.34 5.53 -4.60
N ILE A 114 1.26 6.46 -4.79
CA ILE A 114 2.25 6.83 -3.78
C ILE A 114 2.74 8.25 -4.05
N SER A 115 3.08 9.00 -3.01
CA SER A 115 3.78 10.28 -3.16
C SER A 115 5.11 10.10 -3.86
N VAL A 116 5.42 10.94 -4.85
CA VAL A 116 6.72 10.92 -5.54
C VAL A 116 7.83 11.38 -4.60
N GLU A 117 7.61 12.49 -3.87
CA GLU A 117 8.62 13.19 -3.09
C GLU A 117 9.35 12.28 -2.09
N ASN A 118 8.62 11.41 -1.41
CA ASN A 118 9.18 10.56 -0.36
C ASN A 118 9.58 9.16 -0.86
N ASN A 119 9.41 8.87 -2.16
CA ASN A 119 9.50 7.51 -2.69
C ASN A 119 10.39 7.37 -3.93
N GLU A 120 11.27 8.32 -4.20
CA GLU A 120 12.16 8.27 -5.37
C GLU A 120 13.06 7.02 -5.35
N GLU A 121 13.62 6.67 -4.17
CA GLU A 121 14.44 5.45 -4.01
C GLU A 121 13.60 4.18 -4.20
N PHE A 122 12.36 4.17 -3.69
CA PHE A 122 11.43 3.04 -3.88
C PHE A 122 11.06 2.86 -5.35
N LEU A 123 10.82 3.95 -6.07
CA LEU A 123 10.37 3.94 -7.47
C LEU A 123 11.50 3.66 -8.47
N ALA A 124 12.77 3.84 -8.10
CA ALA A 124 13.91 3.79 -9.01
C ALA A 124 14.03 2.49 -9.84
N ASP A 125 13.64 1.35 -9.26
CA ASP A 125 13.69 0.04 -9.92
C ASP A 125 12.31 -0.49 -10.34
N LYS A 126 11.26 0.34 -10.29
CA LYS A 126 9.87 -0.05 -10.56
C LYS A 126 9.31 0.68 -11.79
N PRO A 127 8.57 -0.03 -12.66
CA PRO A 127 7.79 0.65 -13.68
C PRO A 127 6.73 1.51 -13.01
N HIS A 128 6.69 2.79 -13.39
CA HIS A 128 5.75 3.75 -12.82
C HIS A 128 5.48 4.90 -13.78
N ARG A 129 4.34 5.56 -13.61
CA ARG A 129 4.00 6.83 -14.26
C ARG A 129 3.66 7.90 -13.24
N ARG A 130 3.97 9.15 -13.53
CA ARG A 130 3.62 10.28 -12.67
C ARG A 130 2.25 10.82 -13.04
N ILE A 131 1.46 11.13 -12.01
CA ILE A 131 0.19 11.85 -12.12
C ILE A 131 0.21 12.92 -11.01
N CYS A 132 0.33 14.17 -11.39
CA CYS A 132 0.56 15.30 -10.46
C CYS A 132 1.81 15.06 -9.60
N ASP A 133 1.65 15.10 -8.26
CA ASP A 133 2.68 14.80 -7.26
C ASP A 133 2.70 13.32 -6.83
N LEU A 134 1.86 12.50 -7.45
CA LEU A 134 1.76 11.06 -7.21
C LEU A 134 2.45 10.25 -8.32
N ALA A 135 2.79 9.03 -7.99
CA ALA A 135 3.17 8.01 -8.97
C ALA A 135 2.26 6.79 -8.87
N VAL A 136 1.89 6.26 -10.02
CA VAL A 136 1.25 4.94 -10.13
C VAL A 136 2.34 3.89 -10.27
N TYR A 137 2.36 2.90 -9.40
CA TYR A 137 3.19 1.71 -9.52
C TYR A 137 2.30 0.44 -9.49
N TYR A 138 2.86 -0.74 -9.69
CA TYR A 138 2.09 -1.95 -9.92
C TYR A 138 2.42 -3.04 -8.92
N ALA A 139 1.40 -3.74 -8.46
CA ALA A 139 1.53 -4.90 -7.58
C ALA A 139 0.69 -6.07 -8.08
N ILE A 140 1.20 -7.28 -7.90
CA ILE A 140 0.47 -8.53 -8.08
C ILE A 140 -0.20 -8.83 -6.73
N HIS A 141 -1.53 -8.77 -6.68
CA HIS A 141 -2.31 -9.02 -5.48
C HIS A 141 -2.82 -10.46 -5.48
N LEU A 142 -2.38 -11.25 -4.51
CA LEU A 142 -2.67 -12.69 -4.42
C LEU A 142 -3.85 -13.03 -3.49
N GLY A 143 -4.53 -11.99 -2.99
CA GLY A 143 -5.58 -12.15 -1.98
C GLY A 143 -5.02 -12.25 -0.57
N LYS A 144 -5.76 -12.93 0.31
CA LYS A 144 -5.41 -13.09 1.72
C LYS A 144 -4.89 -14.49 2.02
N ASP A 145 -3.95 -14.58 2.94
CA ASP A 145 -3.47 -15.87 3.47
C ASP A 145 -4.45 -16.46 4.50
N ASN A 146 -4.12 -17.64 5.02
CA ASN A 146 -4.93 -18.34 6.03
C ASN A 146 -5.08 -17.56 7.36
N ARG A 147 -4.34 -16.47 7.55
CA ARG A 147 -4.38 -15.58 8.72
C ARG A 147 -5.06 -14.25 8.41
N ASP A 148 -5.74 -14.15 7.27
CA ASP A 148 -6.38 -12.93 6.77
C ASP A 148 -5.39 -11.80 6.42
N ALA A 149 -4.10 -12.13 6.24
CA ALA A 149 -3.09 -11.16 5.83
C ALA A 149 -3.02 -11.04 4.30
N ASN A 150 -3.04 -9.81 3.80
CA ASN A 150 -2.93 -9.54 2.36
C ASN A 150 -1.56 -9.93 1.81
N MET A 151 -1.56 -10.73 0.75
CA MET A 151 -0.37 -11.14 0.03
C MET A 151 -0.23 -10.34 -1.26
N SER A 152 0.92 -9.71 -1.45
CA SER A 152 1.23 -9.01 -2.70
C SER A 152 2.71 -8.99 -2.99
N ALA A 153 3.05 -8.84 -4.27
CA ALA A 153 4.41 -8.62 -4.74
C ALA A 153 4.45 -7.39 -5.65
N THR A 154 5.39 -6.48 -5.41
CA THR A 154 5.57 -5.30 -6.25
C THR A 154 6.25 -5.70 -7.57
N VAL A 155 5.73 -5.20 -8.69
CA VAL A 155 6.34 -5.37 -10.01
C VAL A 155 7.57 -4.48 -10.11
N ASN A 156 8.69 -5.03 -10.58
CA ASN A 156 9.91 -4.29 -10.83
C ASN A 156 10.28 -4.26 -12.33
N ASN A 157 11.29 -3.47 -12.68
CA ASN A 157 11.75 -3.34 -14.05
C ASN A 157 12.29 -4.65 -14.65
N THR A 158 12.78 -5.58 -13.81
CA THR A 158 13.23 -6.90 -14.25
C THR A 158 12.02 -7.77 -14.65
N ASN A 159 10.94 -7.73 -13.87
CA ASN A 159 9.70 -8.43 -14.23
C ASN A 159 9.17 -7.92 -15.58
N MET A 160 9.02 -6.61 -15.74
CA MET A 160 8.54 -5.99 -16.97
C MET A 160 9.38 -6.41 -18.19
N LYS A 161 10.72 -6.40 -18.05
CA LYS A 161 11.63 -6.83 -19.12
C LYS A 161 11.48 -8.32 -19.45
N SER A 162 11.33 -9.19 -18.43
CA SER A 162 11.20 -10.64 -18.64
C SER A 162 9.88 -10.98 -19.33
N TRP A 163 8.83 -10.23 -19.06
CA TRP A 163 7.52 -10.37 -19.73
C TRP A 163 7.47 -9.71 -21.12
N GLN A 164 8.47 -8.90 -21.47
CA GLN A 164 8.55 -8.16 -22.75
C GLN A 164 7.35 -7.21 -22.95
N VAL A 165 6.90 -6.56 -21.88
CA VAL A 165 5.79 -5.61 -21.90
C VAL A 165 6.26 -4.20 -21.57
N THR A 166 5.44 -3.21 -21.92
CA THR A 166 5.65 -1.81 -21.61
C THR A 166 4.96 -1.42 -20.30
N GLU A 167 5.26 -0.25 -19.77
CA GLU A 167 4.55 0.31 -18.64
C GLU A 167 3.08 0.61 -18.98
N GLU A 168 2.79 0.99 -20.23
CA GLU A 168 1.44 1.20 -20.75
C GLU A 168 0.60 -0.08 -20.68
N ASP A 169 1.19 -1.24 -21.03
CA ASP A 169 0.52 -2.54 -20.92
C ASP A 169 0.19 -2.85 -19.47
N LEU A 170 1.13 -2.57 -18.54
CA LEU A 170 0.90 -2.75 -17.11
C LEU A 170 -0.26 -1.88 -16.62
N PHE A 171 -0.26 -0.60 -16.97
CA PHE A 171 -1.33 0.33 -16.59
C PHE A 171 -2.68 -0.09 -17.13
N TYR A 172 -2.75 -0.40 -18.41
CA TYR A 172 -3.98 -0.85 -19.04
C TYR A 172 -4.59 -2.05 -18.32
N HIS A 173 -3.82 -3.12 -18.14
CA HIS A 173 -4.31 -4.35 -17.51
C HIS A 173 -4.60 -4.16 -16.01
N ALA A 174 -3.79 -3.37 -15.30
CA ALA A 174 -4.03 -3.06 -13.91
C ALA A 174 -5.36 -2.31 -13.70
N CYS A 175 -5.67 -1.33 -14.57
CA CYS A 175 -6.93 -0.60 -14.53
C CYS A 175 -8.14 -1.48 -14.86
N GLN A 176 -8.00 -2.43 -15.80
CA GLN A 176 -9.07 -3.39 -16.11
C GLN A 176 -9.42 -4.31 -14.92
N SER A 177 -8.47 -4.59 -14.07
CA SER A 177 -8.60 -5.49 -12.92
C SER A 177 -9.01 -4.77 -11.62
N MET A 178 -9.23 -3.44 -11.67
CA MET A 178 -9.61 -2.67 -10.49
C MET A 178 -11.01 -3.04 -10.00
N ASP A 179 -11.10 -3.22 -8.69
CA ASP A 179 -12.35 -3.31 -7.97
C ASP A 179 -12.64 -1.94 -7.36
N CYS A 180 -13.68 -1.27 -7.83
CA CYS A 180 -14.04 0.07 -7.39
C CYS A 180 -15.33 0.04 -6.56
N GLY A 181 -15.35 0.83 -5.51
CA GLY A 181 -16.51 0.97 -4.65
C GLY A 181 -16.53 2.29 -3.89
N TYR A 182 -17.62 2.53 -3.22
CA TYR A 182 -17.84 3.73 -2.44
C TYR A 182 -18.70 3.45 -1.20
N MET A 183 -18.62 4.34 -0.23
CA MET A 183 -19.44 4.32 0.98
C MET A 183 -19.82 5.73 1.36
N ASP A 184 -21.09 5.95 1.70
CA ASP A 184 -21.54 7.22 2.29
C ASP A 184 -21.10 7.27 3.77
N ILE A 185 -20.30 8.27 4.12
CA ILE A 185 -19.79 8.42 5.49
C ILE A 185 -20.93 8.70 6.48
N GLY A 186 -21.93 9.48 6.07
CA GLY A 186 -23.08 9.79 6.91
C GLY A 186 -23.89 8.54 7.24
N GLU A 187 -24.16 7.68 6.26
CA GLU A 187 -24.82 6.40 6.49
C GLU A 187 -24.00 5.46 7.38
N TYR A 188 -22.70 5.42 7.19
CA TYR A 188 -21.78 4.65 8.03
C TYR A 188 -21.83 5.10 9.50
N LEU A 189 -21.71 6.40 9.75
CA LEU A 189 -21.74 6.98 11.10
C LEU A 189 -23.10 6.77 11.78
N MET A 190 -24.20 6.79 11.01
CA MET A 190 -25.54 6.51 11.52
C MET A 190 -25.82 5.00 11.72
N GLY A 191 -24.86 4.13 11.38
CA GLY A 191 -25.03 2.67 11.47
C GLY A 191 -26.01 2.08 10.45
N LYS A 192 -26.40 2.83 9.43
CA LYS A 192 -27.36 2.40 8.40
C LYS A 192 -26.72 1.49 7.37
N ASN A 193 -25.53 1.83 6.91
CA ASN A 193 -24.75 1.02 5.97
C ASN A 193 -23.28 1.02 6.39
N ARG A 194 -22.71 -0.17 6.53
CA ARG A 194 -21.30 -0.37 6.91
C ARG A 194 -20.54 -1.18 5.85
N THR A 195 -21.09 -1.29 4.67
CA THR A 195 -20.51 -2.05 3.57
C THR A 195 -20.16 -1.14 2.41
N ILE A 196 -19.11 -1.51 1.69
CA ILE A 196 -18.76 -0.84 0.44
C ILE A 196 -19.77 -1.20 -0.63
N ASN A 197 -20.35 -0.17 -1.26
CA ASN A 197 -21.19 -0.32 -2.44
C ASN A 197 -20.29 -0.57 -3.65
N ARG A 198 -20.30 -1.79 -4.15
CA ARG A 198 -19.47 -2.17 -5.28
C ARG A 198 -20.00 -1.57 -6.57
N TRP A 199 -19.17 -0.85 -7.28
CA TRP A 199 -19.48 -0.41 -8.64
C TRP A 199 -19.29 -1.56 -9.64
N ASN A 200 -20.20 -1.66 -10.60
CA ASN A 200 -20.14 -2.68 -11.63
C ASN A 200 -20.50 -2.05 -12.99
N PRO A 201 -19.55 -1.91 -13.93
CA PRO A 201 -19.78 -1.25 -15.21
C PRO A 201 -20.80 -1.99 -16.11
N TYR A 202 -21.07 -3.26 -15.83
CA TYR A 202 -22.00 -4.09 -16.60
C TYR A 202 -23.42 -4.11 -16.01
N ARG A 203 -23.66 -3.41 -14.91
CA ARG A 203 -24.98 -3.29 -14.28
C ARG A 203 -25.47 -1.86 -14.37
N LYS A 204 -26.76 -1.69 -14.65
CA LYS A 204 -27.40 -0.38 -14.53
C LYS A 204 -27.49 -0.04 -13.04
N GLN A 205 -26.66 0.88 -12.59
CA GLN A 205 -26.65 1.44 -11.24
C GLN A 205 -26.91 2.94 -11.36
N GLU A 206 -27.73 3.47 -10.47
CA GLU A 206 -27.90 4.92 -10.37
C GLU A 206 -26.67 5.50 -9.67
N ALA A 207 -26.15 6.59 -10.21
CA ALA A 207 -25.05 7.32 -9.58
C ALA A 207 -25.52 7.89 -8.25
N PRO A 208 -24.65 7.95 -7.24
CA PRO A 208 -24.97 8.65 -6.01
C PRO A 208 -25.24 10.13 -6.31
N VAL A 209 -26.24 10.68 -5.63
CA VAL A 209 -26.53 12.10 -5.75
C VAL A 209 -25.69 12.82 -4.70
N LEU A 210 -24.80 13.70 -5.14
CA LEU A 210 -23.97 14.50 -4.26
C LEU A 210 -24.81 15.72 -3.77
N HIS A 211 -24.93 15.84 -2.46
CA HIS A 211 -25.55 16.98 -1.79
C HIS A 211 -24.51 17.72 -0.95
N ASP A 212 -24.81 18.94 -0.59
CA ASP A 212 -23.99 19.73 0.32
C ASP A 212 -23.72 18.94 1.62
N MET A 213 -22.51 19.01 2.11
CA MET A 213 -22.04 18.32 3.32
C MET A 213 -22.01 16.78 3.23
N GLN A 214 -22.35 16.17 2.10
CA GLN A 214 -22.24 14.72 1.94
C GLN A 214 -20.83 14.32 1.54
N MET A 215 -20.30 13.30 2.20
CA MET A 215 -18.96 12.79 1.97
C MET A 215 -19.01 11.32 1.59
N TYR A 216 -18.28 10.96 0.55
CA TYR A 216 -18.11 9.57 0.12
C TYR A 216 -16.67 9.12 0.29
N VAL A 217 -16.48 7.93 0.86
CA VAL A 217 -15.22 7.19 0.75
C VAL A 217 -15.21 6.47 -0.58
N LEU A 218 -14.16 6.67 -1.37
CA LEU A 218 -13.87 5.93 -2.59
C LEU A 218 -12.74 4.93 -2.30
N THR A 219 -12.99 3.66 -2.50
CA THR A 219 -12.05 2.57 -2.17
C THR A 219 -12.41 1.28 -2.92
N ASN A 220 -11.77 0.18 -2.59
CA ASN A 220 -12.15 -1.16 -3.06
C ASN A 220 -12.96 -1.93 -2.00
N GLN A 221 -13.39 -3.16 -2.33
CA GLN A 221 -14.21 -3.99 -1.42
C GLN A 221 -13.48 -4.37 -0.13
N ASP A 222 -12.16 -4.49 -0.17
CA ASP A 222 -11.34 -4.88 0.98
C ASP A 222 -10.99 -3.70 1.89
N MET A 223 -11.31 -2.46 1.48
CA MET A 223 -10.88 -1.21 2.14
C MET A 223 -9.36 -1.20 2.41
N PHE A 224 -8.60 -1.79 1.51
CA PHE A 224 -7.16 -1.95 1.65
C PHE A 224 -6.48 -1.73 0.31
N TRP A 225 -5.62 -0.70 0.26
CA TRP A 225 -4.96 -0.25 -0.96
C TRP A 225 -5.95 0.10 -2.08
N GLY A 226 -7.00 0.79 -1.74
CA GLY A 226 -8.03 1.25 -2.65
C GLY A 226 -7.77 2.64 -3.26
N ASP A 227 -6.59 3.20 -3.03
CA ASP A 227 -6.17 4.53 -3.48
C ASP A 227 -6.28 4.74 -5.00
N ALA A 228 -6.01 3.70 -5.78
CA ALA A 228 -6.01 3.80 -7.23
C ALA A 228 -7.39 3.84 -7.89
N VAL A 229 -8.50 3.71 -7.15
CA VAL A 229 -9.87 3.73 -7.74
C VAL A 229 -10.17 5.02 -8.49
N VAL A 230 -9.54 6.13 -8.11
CA VAL A 230 -9.65 7.43 -8.80
C VAL A 230 -9.02 7.42 -10.21
N LEU A 231 -8.25 6.38 -10.55
CA LEU A 231 -7.68 6.21 -11.89
C LEU A 231 -8.64 5.52 -12.88
N ASN A 232 -9.79 5.03 -12.40
CA ASN A 232 -10.79 4.42 -13.27
C ASN A 232 -11.75 5.50 -13.82
N PRO A 233 -11.63 5.89 -15.11
CA PRO A 233 -12.41 7.00 -15.65
C PRO A 233 -13.91 6.71 -15.64
N PHE A 234 -14.32 5.48 -15.91
CA PHE A 234 -15.73 5.11 -15.92
C PHE A 234 -16.37 5.16 -14.53
N PHE A 235 -15.62 4.73 -13.52
CA PHE A 235 -16.05 4.83 -12.12
C PHE A 235 -16.17 6.30 -11.70
N MET A 236 -15.17 7.11 -12.00
CA MET A 236 -15.15 8.52 -11.61
C MET A 236 -16.20 9.35 -12.35
N GLU A 237 -16.41 9.12 -13.65
CA GLU A 237 -17.49 9.75 -14.40
C GLU A 237 -18.87 9.41 -13.82
N TRP A 238 -19.05 8.13 -13.44
CA TRP A 238 -20.28 7.69 -12.80
C TRP A 238 -20.44 8.31 -11.40
N MET A 239 -19.39 8.32 -10.57
CA MET A 239 -19.45 8.89 -9.21
C MET A 239 -19.69 10.39 -9.22
N THR A 240 -19.01 11.14 -10.08
CA THR A 240 -19.18 12.60 -10.13
C THR A 240 -20.49 13.02 -10.78
N ASN A 241 -21.03 12.20 -11.70
CA ASN A 241 -22.27 12.47 -12.43
C ASN A 241 -22.33 13.89 -13.02
N GLY A 242 -21.20 14.37 -13.53
CA GLY A 242 -21.05 15.71 -14.10
C GLY A 242 -20.96 16.86 -13.10
N GLN A 243 -20.92 16.58 -11.80
CA GLN A 243 -20.74 17.58 -10.75
C GLN A 243 -19.25 17.85 -10.51
N GLU A 244 -18.92 19.07 -10.12
CA GLU A 244 -17.57 19.40 -9.65
C GLU A 244 -17.37 18.87 -8.23
N VAL A 245 -16.26 18.14 -8.04
CA VAL A 245 -15.92 17.51 -6.76
C VAL A 245 -14.52 17.88 -6.30
N LEU A 246 -14.32 17.83 -5.00
CA LEU A 246 -12.99 17.78 -4.40
C LEU A 246 -12.70 16.33 -3.98
N LEU A 247 -11.47 15.91 -4.24
CA LEU A 247 -10.94 14.61 -3.88
C LEU A 247 -9.80 14.82 -2.88
N LEU A 248 -9.98 14.30 -1.68
CA LEU A 248 -9.08 14.45 -0.56
C LEU A 248 -8.43 13.09 -0.30
N PRO A 249 -7.09 12.94 -0.46
CA PRO A 249 -6.42 11.69 -0.15
C PRO A 249 -6.44 11.46 1.36
N SER A 250 -7.19 10.46 1.80
CA SER A 250 -7.25 10.08 3.21
C SER A 250 -6.06 9.18 3.58
N SER A 251 -5.70 8.27 2.69
CA SER A 251 -4.56 7.37 2.87
C SER A 251 -4.28 6.59 1.57
N THR A 252 -3.29 5.70 1.58
CA THR A 252 -3.10 4.70 0.50
C THR A 252 -4.25 3.68 0.41
N HIS A 253 -5.27 3.80 1.26
CA HIS A 253 -6.41 2.88 1.27
C HIS A 253 -7.66 3.49 0.63
N GLU A 254 -7.80 4.82 0.63
CA GLU A 254 -9.04 5.47 0.27
C GLU A 254 -8.91 6.96 -0.04
N TRP A 255 -9.89 7.49 -0.75
CA TRP A 255 -10.10 8.91 -0.96
C TRP A 255 -11.43 9.35 -0.35
N ILE A 256 -11.49 10.58 0.13
CA ILE A 256 -12.75 11.23 0.48
C ILE A 256 -13.15 12.13 -0.68
N MET A 257 -14.37 11.95 -1.17
CA MET A 257 -14.96 12.78 -2.22
C MET A 257 -16.08 13.65 -1.60
N VAL A 258 -16.03 14.95 -1.88
CA VAL A 258 -17.04 15.92 -1.48
C VAL A 258 -17.45 16.77 -2.68
N LEU A 259 -18.66 17.34 -2.63
CA LEU A 259 -19.07 18.31 -3.63
C LEU A 259 -18.20 19.57 -3.52
N ASN A 260 -17.79 20.15 -4.65
CA ASN A 260 -17.14 21.46 -4.68
C ASN A 260 -18.24 22.55 -4.67
N ASP A 261 -18.67 22.94 -3.49
CA ASP A 261 -19.73 23.93 -3.26
C ASP A 261 -19.19 25.35 -3.06
N GLY A 262 -17.93 25.58 -3.38
CA GLY A 262 -17.24 26.87 -3.20
C GLY A 262 -16.49 26.99 -1.88
N ASN A 263 -16.26 25.88 -1.17
CA ASN A 263 -15.38 25.85 -0.01
C ASN A 263 -13.97 26.37 -0.38
N SER A 264 -13.32 27.03 0.56
CA SER A 264 -11.97 27.51 0.38
C SER A 264 -11.00 26.33 0.20
N LEU A 265 -10.26 26.33 -0.91
CA LEU A 265 -9.24 25.31 -1.16
C LEU A 265 -8.14 25.33 -0.08
N GLU A 266 -7.84 26.52 0.45
CA GLU A 266 -6.89 26.69 1.54
C GLU A 266 -7.37 25.97 2.81
N GLU A 267 -8.64 26.12 3.17
CA GLU A 267 -9.24 25.44 4.33
C GLU A 267 -9.23 23.92 4.13
N MET A 268 -9.60 23.43 2.95
CA MET A 268 -9.54 22.00 2.64
C MET A 268 -8.12 21.45 2.70
N SER A 269 -7.15 22.18 2.16
CA SER A 269 -5.73 21.80 2.23
C SER A 269 -5.23 21.72 3.68
N GLU A 270 -5.58 22.67 4.54
CA GLU A 270 -5.19 22.64 5.95
C GLU A 270 -5.85 21.48 6.71
N ILE A 271 -7.10 21.12 6.38
CA ILE A 271 -7.78 19.95 6.95
C ILE A 271 -7.06 18.66 6.55
N VAL A 272 -6.72 18.48 5.26
CA VAL A 272 -5.98 17.32 4.78
C VAL A 272 -4.65 17.19 5.52
N LYS A 273 -3.85 18.24 5.59
CA LYS A 273 -2.57 18.25 6.30
C LYS A 273 -2.72 17.94 7.79
N LEU A 274 -3.77 18.46 8.43
CA LEU A 274 -4.05 18.19 9.84
C LEU A 274 -4.33 16.69 10.05
N ILE A 275 -5.25 16.11 9.26
CA ILE A 275 -5.61 14.70 9.35
C ILE A 275 -4.40 13.81 9.09
N ASN A 276 -3.63 14.11 8.04
CA ASN A 276 -2.41 13.36 7.73
C ASN A 276 -1.41 13.35 8.89
N ARG A 277 -1.27 14.44 9.63
CA ARG A 277 -0.35 14.54 10.76
C ARG A 277 -0.85 13.85 12.03
N THR A 278 -2.18 13.75 12.24
CA THR A 278 -2.75 13.28 13.51
C THR A 278 -3.30 11.86 13.43
N GLU A 279 -3.82 11.44 12.28
CA GLU A 279 -4.58 10.19 12.13
C GLU A 279 -3.95 9.19 11.16
N VAL A 280 -3.14 9.66 10.19
CA VAL A 280 -2.59 8.78 9.15
C VAL A 280 -1.20 8.30 9.54
N ALA A 281 -0.99 6.98 9.51
CA ALA A 281 0.34 6.42 9.71
C ALA A 281 1.27 6.82 8.56
N GLU A 282 2.55 7.04 8.86
CA GLU A 282 3.55 7.41 7.83
C GLU A 282 3.58 6.42 6.66
N SER A 283 3.38 5.12 6.94
CA SER A 283 3.29 4.06 5.92
C SER A 283 2.12 4.22 4.95
N ASP A 284 1.07 4.90 5.39
CA ASP A 284 -0.20 5.00 4.67
C ASP A 284 -0.43 6.40 4.08
N PHE A 285 0.56 7.29 4.26
CA PHE A 285 0.52 8.64 3.72
C PHE A 285 0.47 8.62 2.18
N LEU A 286 -0.42 9.43 1.60
CA LEU A 286 -0.56 9.56 0.15
C LEU A 286 -0.17 10.96 -0.34
N SER A 287 -0.85 12.01 0.09
CA SER A 287 -0.54 13.39 -0.28
C SER A 287 -1.20 14.39 0.65
N ASP A 288 -0.60 15.57 0.79
CA ASP A 288 -1.18 16.74 1.48
C ASP A 288 -2.00 17.66 0.55
N SER A 289 -2.16 17.27 -0.71
CA SER A 289 -2.81 18.09 -1.74
C SER A 289 -4.31 17.80 -1.85
N VAL A 290 -5.04 18.77 -2.39
CA VAL A 290 -6.45 18.64 -2.78
C VAL A 290 -6.50 18.43 -4.29
N TYR A 291 -7.37 17.54 -4.75
CA TYR A 291 -7.54 17.19 -6.16
C TYR A 291 -8.99 17.37 -6.60
N THR A 292 -9.18 17.28 -7.90
CA THR A 292 -10.49 17.19 -8.55
C THR A 292 -10.43 16.20 -9.71
N TRP A 293 -11.59 15.82 -10.22
CA TRP A 293 -11.72 15.02 -11.44
C TRP A 293 -12.24 15.90 -12.57
N ARG A 294 -11.46 16.10 -13.62
CA ARG A 294 -11.84 16.90 -14.78
C ARG A 294 -11.35 16.27 -16.08
N ASN A 295 -12.21 16.26 -17.10
CA ASN A 295 -11.90 15.79 -18.45
C ASN A 295 -11.30 14.38 -18.51
N GLY A 296 -11.73 13.49 -17.62
CA GLY A 296 -11.24 12.11 -17.56
C GLY A 296 -9.92 11.92 -16.81
N GLU A 297 -9.47 12.92 -16.06
CA GLU A 297 -8.17 12.90 -15.38
C GLU A 297 -8.24 13.44 -13.94
N LEU A 298 -7.34 12.95 -13.10
CA LEU A 298 -7.08 13.48 -11.76
C LEU A 298 -6.23 14.76 -11.89
N VAL A 299 -6.72 15.86 -11.34
CA VAL A 299 -6.07 17.18 -11.39
C VAL A 299 -5.81 17.68 -9.99
N ARG A 300 -4.57 18.07 -9.70
CA ARG A 300 -4.18 18.70 -8.44
C ARG A 300 -4.63 20.16 -8.40
N LEU A 301 -5.21 20.60 -7.29
CA LEU A 301 -5.70 21.97 -7.08
C LEU A 301 -4.83 22.79 -6.12
N SER A 302 -4.18 22.16 -5.13
CA SER A 302 -3.32 22.84 -4.15
C SER A 302 -1.99 22.15 -3.98
#